data_68a3ea803830edd9243ced9904007498
#
_entry.id   68a3ea803830edd9243ced9904007498
#
_cell.length_a   1.000
_cell.length_b   1.000
_cell.length_c   1.000
_cell.angle_alpha   90.00
_cell.angle_beta   90.00
_cell.angle_gamma   90.00
#
_symmetry.space_group_name_H-M   'P 1'
#
loop_
_entity.id
_entity.type
_entity.pdbx_description
1 polymer ?
#
loop_
_entity_poly.entity_id
_entity_poly.type
_entity_poly.pdbx_seq_one_letter_code
_entity_poly.pdbx_strand_id
1 'polypeptide(L)'
;VVLTDGQHNAQSDLADAATQAKARQVPLLIVGFGDPDKPTNLQVAEIYADPQVWKNDPFEIQATLRSQGLEAGVVEVSLLDVTPPEDEDQPVEEKNLETKEVTLPEDGGQVRLSFTHSPEIEGLRSYTVRATPVENESTTEDNQPPAPVRVKVLDDHARVLLISGGPN
;
A
#
# COMPACT_ATOMS: atom_id res chain seq x y z
N VAL A 1 -17.76 29.77 -22.23
CA VAL A 1 -16.63 29.66 -21.33
C VAL A 1 -16.82 28.40 -20.48
N VAL A 2 -15.80 27.58 -20.39
CA VAL A 2 -15.77 26.38 -19.55
C VAL A 2 -14.77 26.65 -18.43
N LEU A 3 -15.21 26.54 -17.18
CA LEU A 3 -14.34 26.60 -16.00
C LEU A 3 -14.10 25.16 -15.54
N THR A 4 -12.86 24.76 -15.35
CA THR A 4 -12.51 23.39 -14.99
C THR A 4 -11.28 23.34 -14.10
N ASP A 5 -11.28 22.40 -13.16
CA ASP A 5 -10.12 21.98 -12.36
C ASP A 5 -9.31 20.86 -13.02
N GLY A 6 -9.69 20.47 -14.25
CA GLY A 6 -9.06 19.38 -14.99
C GLY A 6 -9.58 17.98 -14.63
N GLN A 7 -10.43 17.83 -13.62
CA GLN A 7 -11.02 16.57 -13.25
C GLN A 7 -12.24 16.24 -14.12
N HIS A 8 -12.27 15.03 -14.68
CA HIS A 8 -13.38 14.55 -15.51
C HIS A 8 -14.21 13.52 -14.74
N ASN A 9 -15.34 13.97 -14.19
CA ASN A 9 -16.24 13.12 -13.38
C ASN A 9 -17.50 12.66 -14.15
N ALA A 10 -17.59 12.97 -15.47
CA ALA A 10 -18.73 12.61 -16.28
C ALA A 10 -18.47 11.34 -17.10
N GLN A 11 -19.52 10.56 -17.35
CA GLN A 11 -19.46 9.36 -18.21
C GLN A 11 -19.37 9.67 -19.71
N SER A 12 -19.44 10.95 -20.11
CA SER A 12 -19.40 11.38 -21.52
C SER A 12 -17.97 11.71 -21.95
N ASP A 13 -17.61 11.32 -23.17
CA ASP A 13 -16.29 11.61 -23.74
C ASP A 13 -16.14 13.10 -24.03
N LEU A 14 -15.10 13.74 -23.47
CA LEU A 14 -14.73 15.13 -23.74
C LEU A 14 -14.39 15.36 -25.22
N ALA A 15 -13.87 14.37 -25.91
CA ALA A 15 -13.58 14.42 -27.33
C ALA A 15 -14.85 14.58 -28.18
N ASP A 16 -15.93 13.93 -27.78
CA ASP A 16 -17.24 14.08 -28.44
C ASP A 16 -17.81 15.49 -28.25
N ALA A 17 -17.71 16.04 -27.04
CA ALA A 17 -18.15 17.40 -26.76
C ALA A 17 -17.35 18.43 -27.57
N ALA A 18 -16.03 18.27 -27.66
CA ALA A 18 -15.15 19.13 -28.47
C ALA A 18 -15.49 19.04 -29.97
N THR A 19 -15.77 17.83 -30.47
CA THR A 19 -16.16 17.60 -31.86
C THR A 19 -17.50 18.26 -32.19
N GLN A 20 -18.50 18.18 -31.31
CA GLN A 20 -19.77 18.84 -31.47
C GLN A 20 -19.65 20.37 -31.46
N ALA A 21 -18.84 20.93 -30.56
CA ALA A 21 -18.56 22.35 -30.51
C ALA A 21 -17.90 22.84 -31.82
N LYS A 22 -16.93 22.07 -32.35
CA LYS A 22 -16.28 22.35 -33.61
C LYS A 22 -17.26 22.30 -34.80
N ALA A 23 -18.12 21.30 -34.86
CA ALA A 23 -19.14 21.14 -35.90
C ALA A 23 -20.15 22.31 -35.91
N ARG A 24 -20.45 22.88 -34.75
CA ARG A 24 -21.35 24.03 -34.59
C ARG A 24 -20.65 25.39 -34.67
N GLN A 25 -19.34 25.40 -34.89
CA GLN A 25 -18.49 26.62 -34.90
C GLN A 25 -18.60 27.44 -33.60
N VAL A 26 -18.80 26.77 -32.47
CA VAL A 26 -18.83 27.41 -31.16
C VAL A 26 -17.42 27.48 -30.58
N PRO A 27 -16.85 28.68 -30.38
CA PRO A 27 -15.54 28.80 -29.75
C PRO A 27 -15.62 28.36 -28.27
N LEU A 28 -14.71 27.45 -27.88
CA LEU A 28 -14.57 27.04 -26.49
C LEU A 28 -13.42 27.85 -25.86
N LEU A 29 -13.77 28.66 -24.86
CA LEU A 29 -12.78 29.28 -23.98
C LEU A 29 -12.72 28.44 -22.70
N ILE A 30 -11.61 27.74 -22.50
CA ILE A 30 -11.38 26.89 -21.34
C ILE A 30 -10.48 27.68 -20.37
N VAL A 31 -10.94 27.86 -19.15
CA VAL A 31 -10.19 28.46 -18.07
C VAL A 31 -9.99 27.40 -16.99
N GLY A 32 -8.76 26.95 -16.85
CA GLY A 32 -8.34 26.09 -15.74
C GLY A 32 -8.19 26.91 -14.47
N PHE A 33 -8.65 26.38 -13.37
CA PHE A 33 -8.36 26.91 -12.04
C PHE A 33 -7.94 25.75 -11.13
N GLY A 34 -7.07 26.04 -10.16
CA GLY A 34 -6.46 25.08 -9.26
C GLY A 34 -4.97 25.39 -9.09
N ASP A 35 -4.34 24.63 -8.26
CA ASP A 35 -2.90 24.72 -8.07
C ASP A 35 -2.21 24.08 -9.28
N PRO A 36 -1.30 24.77 -9.98
CA PRO A 36 -0.54 24.19 -11.10
C PRO A 36 0.51 23.18 -10.61
N ASP A 37 0.84 23.20 -9.33
CA ASP A 37 1.80 22.28 -8.76
C ASP A 37 1.20 20.89 -8.64
N LYS A 38 2.01 19.87 -8.89
CA LYS A 38 1.58 18.48 -8.72
C LYS A 38 1.27 18.24 -7.25
N PRO A 39 0.11 17.63 -6.93
CA PRO A 39 -0.18 17.31 -5.53
C PRO A 39 0.90 16.39 -4.99
N THR A 40 1.41 16.76 -3.82
CA THR A 40 2.35 15.94 -3.07
C THR A 40 1.60 14.79 -2.43
N ASN A 41 2.01 13.56 -2.67
CA ASN A 41 1.39 12.39 -2.08
C ASN A 41 2.38 11.23 -1.92
N LEU A 42 2.26 10.53 -0.81
CA LEU A 42 2.93 9.27 -0.52
C LEU A 42 1.87 8.21 -0.24
N GLN A 43 1.88 7.11 -0.95
CA GLN A 43 0.88 6.06 -0.84
C GLN A 43 1.54 4.70 -0.63
N VAL A 44 1.00 3.90 0.29
CA VAL A 44 1.25 2.46 0.33
C VAL A 44 0.29 1.78 -0.64
N ALA A 45 0.75 1.58 -1.88
CA ALA A 45 -0.09 1.13 -2.98
C ALA A 45 -0.49 -0.36 -2.85
N GLU A 46 0.40 -1.19 -2.31
CA GLU A 46 0.20 -2.63 -2.21
C GLU A 46 0.99 -3.22 -1.05
N ILE A 47 0.41 -4.23 -0.40
CA ILE A 47 1.09 -5.11 0.56
C ILE A 47 0.83 -6.55 0.16
N TYR A 48 1.85 -7.40 0.24
CA TYR A 48 1.77 -8.81 -0.08
C TYR A 48 2.56 -9.65 0.93
N ALA A 49 2.02 -10.81 1.29
CA ALA A 49 2.71 -11.85 2.05
C ALA A 49 2.17 -13.22 1.67
N ASP A 50 2.93 -14.27 1.94
CA ASP A 50 2.43 -15.62 1.78
C ASP A 50 1.21 -15.87 2.69
N PRO A 51 0.13 -16.46 2.17
CA PRO A 51 -1.10 -16.65 2.92
C PRO A 51 -0.99 -17.68 4.05
N GLN A 52 0.06 -18.53 4.00
CA GLN A 52 0.36 -19.54 5.02
C GLN A 52 1.85 -19.57 5.32
N VAL A 53 2.19 -19.53 6.61
CA VAL A 53 3.57 -19.58 7.09
C VAL A 53 3.65 -20.46 8.33
N TRP A 54 4.86 -20.81 8.73
CA TRP A 54 5.08 -21.62 9.92
C TRP A 54 5.48 -20.74 11.10
N LYS A 55 5.06 -21.14 12.28
CA LYS A 55 5.44 -20.51 13.54
C LYS A 55 6.96 -20.57 13.71
N ASN A 56 7.55 -19.46 14.13
CA ASN A 56 8.98 -19.22 14.30
C ASN A 56 9.83 -19.33 13.01
N ASP A 57 9.22 -19.55 11.84
CA ASP A 57 9.93 -19.48 10.58
C ASP A 57 9.87 -18.06 10.00
N PRO A 58 11.00 -17.54 9.49
CA PRO A 58 11.00 -16.23 8.86
C PRO A 58 10.26 -16.25 7.53
N PHE A 59 9.40 -15.25 7.30
CA PHE A 59 8.73 -15.00 6.03
C PHE A 59 8.81 -13.55 5.63
N GLU A 60 8.61 -13.28 4.35
CA GLU A 60 8.67 -11.92 3.79
C GLU A 60 7.29 -11.28 3.68
N ILE A 61 7.21 -10.01 4.07
CA ILE A 61 6.08 -9.12 3.80
C ILE A 61 6.60 -8.03 2.88
N GLN A 62 6.07 -7.96 1.67
CA GLN A 62 6.47 -6.99 0.65
C GLN A 62 5.48 -5.84 0.61
N ALA A 63 5.98 -4.62 0.47
CA ALA A 63 5.16 -3.44 0.27
C ALA A 63 5.66 -2.63 -0.92
N THR A 64 4.74 -1.99 -1.62
CA THR A 64 5.04 -1.05 -2.70
C THR A 64 4.59 0.34 -2.29
N LEU A 65 5.53 1.25 -2.16
CA LEU A 65 5.26 2.68 -1.99
C LEU A 65 5.18 3.35 -3.36
N ARG A 66 4.29 4.32 -3.48
CA ARG A 66 4.19 5.22 -4.62
C ARG A 66 4.27 6.64 -4.12
N SER A 67 5.17 7.43 -4.71
CA SER A 67 5.31 8.85 -4.42
C SER A 67 4.95 9.68 -5.65
N GLN A 68 4.42 10.89 -5.43
CA GLN A 68 4.10 11.87 -6.46
C GLN A 68 4.38 13.27 -5.92
N GLY A 69 4.98 14.13 -6.73
CA GLY A 69 5.23 15.52 -6.37
C GLY A 69 6.18 15.73 -5.19
N LEU A 70 6.84 14.67 -4.74
CA LEU A 70 7.83 14.71 -3.66
C LEU A 70 9.23 14.92 -4.22
N GLU A 71 10.00 15.76 -3.55
CA GLU A 71 11.44 15.79 -3.72
C GLU A 71 12.06 14.48 -3.16
N ALA A 72 13.26 14.13 -3.62
CA ALA A 72 13.98 13.01 -3.04
C ALA A 72 14.12 13.19 -1.53
N GLY A 73 13.68 12.21 -0.78
CA GLY A 73 13.68 12.26 0.68
C GLY A 73 13.70 10.87 1.28
N VAL A 74 13.93 10.82 2.58
CA VAL A 74 13.86 9.59 3.37
C VAL A 74 12.59 9.61 4.18
N VAL A 75 11.83 8.51 4.10
CA VAL A 75 10.62 8.31 4.91
C VAL A 75 10.76 7.05 5.74
N GLU A 76 10.21 7.07 6.94
CA GLU A 76 10.10 5.89 7.78
C GLU A 76 8.86 5.09 7.41
N VAL A 77 9.04 3.78 7.28
CA VAL A 77 7.98 2.82 6.97
C VAL A 77 8.00 1.71 8.01
N SER A 78 6.88 1.56 8.71
CA SER A 78 6.73 0.59 9.79
C SER A 78 5.84 -0.57 9.38
N LEU A 79 6.28 -1.78 9.72
CA LEU A 79 5.45 -2.99 9.71
C LEU A 79 4.74 -3.12 11.03
N LEU A 80 3.42 -3.25 11.01
CA LEU A 80 2.56 -3.36 12.18
C LEU A 80 1.81 -4.68 12.18
N ASP A 81 1.73 -5.34 13.34
CA ASP A 81 0.75 -6.39 13.61
C ASP A 81 -0.53 -5.72 14.11
N VAL A 82 -1.59 -5.91 13.38
CA VAL A 82 -2.93 -5.35 13.65
C VAL A 82 -3.95 -6.48 13.82
N THR A 83 -3.52 -7.61 14.34
CA THR A 83 -4.38 -8.77 14.55
C THR A 83 -5.46 -8.41 15.56
N PRO A 84 -6.73 -8.57 15.20
CA PRO A 84 -7.82 -8.35 16.15
C PRO A 84 -7.69 -9.31 17.36
N PRO A 85 -7.99 -8.86 18.57
CA PRO A 85 -8.06 -9.74 19.73
C PRO A 85 -9.19 -10.78 19.56
N GLU A 86 -9.10 -11.88 20.28
CA GLU A 86 -10.15 -12.91 20.28
C GLU A 86 -11.49 -12.40 20.86
N ASP A 87 -11.40 -11.41 21.72
CA ASP A 87 -12.56 -10.74 22.33
C ASP A 87 -12.92 -9.50 21.48
N GLU A 88 -14.04 -9.54 20.79
CA GLU A 88 -14.51 -8.47 19.89
C GLU A 88 -14.75 -7.12 20.57
N ASP A 89 -14.90 -7.10 21.89
CA ASP A 89 -15.09 -5.88 22.68
C ASP A 89 -13.78 -5.16 23.01
N GLN A 90 -12.63 -5.76 22.70
CA GLN A 90 -11.32 -5.15 22.95
C GLN A 90 -10.85 -4.37 21.70
N PRO A 91 -10.21 -3.21 21.89
CA PRO A 91 -9.62 -2.49 20.77
C PRO A 91 -8.46 -3.29 20.16
N VAL A 92 -8.31 -3.15 18.84
CA VAL A 92 -7.14 -3.71 18.14
C VAL A 92 -5.90 -2.97 18.61
N GLU A 93 -4.97 -3.67 19.22
CA GLU A 93 -3.66 -3.13 19.59
C GLU A 93 -2.70 -3.22 18.39
N GLU A 94 -2.21 -2.08 17.95
CA GLU A 94 -1.19 -2.03 16.92
C GLU A 94 0.19 -2.27 17.55
N LYS A 95 0.87 -3.33 17.13
CA LYS A 95 2.23 -3.64 17.57
C LYS A 95 3.21 -3.35 16.45
N ASN A 96 4.13 -2.40 16.65
CA ASN A 96 5.22 -2.18 15.72
C ASN A 96 6.22 -3.35 15.79
N LEU A 97 6.47 -3.97 14.64
CA LEU A 97 7.38 -5.12 14.50
C LEU A 97 8.76 -4.69 13.98
N GLU A 98 8.80 -3.82 12.98
CA GLU A 98 10.04 -3.33 12.37
C GLU A 98 9.78 -1.97 11.71
N THR A 99 10.76 -1.07 11.75
CA THR A 99 10.73 0.21 11.02
C THR A 99 11.96 0.31 10.13
N LYS A 100 11.75 0.72 8.87
CA LYS A 100 12.79 0.93 7.87
C LYS A 100 12.75 2.34 7.30
N GLU A 101 13.93 2.90 7.06
CA GLU A 101 14.08 4.12 6.28
C GLU A 101 14.12 3.78 4.79
N VAL A 102 13.33 4.48 4.01
CA VAL A 102 13.20 4.28 2.57
C VAL A 102 13.45 5.58 1.84
N THR A 103 14.38 5.57 0.91
CA THR A 103 14.64 6.72 0.04
C THR A 103 13.63 6.74 -1.11
N LEU A 104 12.88 7.84 -1.21
CA LEU A 104 11.95 8.08 -2.31
C LEU A 104 12.70 8.64 -3.52
N PRO A 105 12.33 8.24 -4.76
CA PRO A 105 12.89 8.82 -5.97
C PRO A 105 12.39 10.24 -6.19
N GLU A 106 13.22 11.07 -6.84
CA GLU A 106 12.81 12.38 -7.32
C GLU A 106 11.69 12.27 -8.36
N ASP A 107 10.85 13.29 -8.44
CA ASP A 107 9.72 13.40 -9.40
C ASP A 107 8.64 12.32 -9.29
N GLY A 108 8.66 11.54 -8.24
CA GLY A 108 7.71 10.45 -8.04
C GLY A 108 8.19 9.13 -8.62
N GLY A 109 7.55 8.07 -8.18
CA GLY A 109 7.88 6.72 -8.62
C GLY A 109 7.37 5.65 -7.68
N GLN A 110 7.86 4.44 -7.89
CA GLN A 110 7.55 3.30 -7.02
C GLN A 110 8.81 2.77 -6.37
N VAL A 111 8.72 2.49 -5.08
CA VAL A 111 9.75 1.81 -4.32
C VAL A 111 9.16 0.55 -3.71
N ARG A 112 9.84 -0.57 -3.89
CA ARG A 112 9.51 -1.83 -3.23
C ARG A 112 10.43 -2.02 -2.04
N LEU A 113 9.84 -2.46 -0.94
CA LEU A 113 10.56 -2.83 0.26
C LEU A 113 10.01 -4.16 0.79
N SER A 114 10.83 -4.87 1.52
CA SER A 114 10.44 -6.11 2.18
C SER A 114 10.81 -6.06 3.66
N PHE A 115 9.94 -6.63 4.48
CA PHE A 115 10.17 -6.88 5.90
C PHE A 115 10.30 -8.38 6.10
N THR A 116 11.16 -8.80 7.03
CA THR A 116 11.26 -10.21 7.42
C THR A 116 10.74 -10.36 8.84
N HIS A 117 9.75 -11.21 9.02
CA HIS A 117 9.13 -11.43 10.32
C HIS A 117 9.00 -12.94 10.62
N SER A 118 9.19 -13.31 11.89
CA SER A 118 8.98 -14.67 12.38
C SER A 118 7.84 -14.66 13.41
N PRO A 119 6.66 -15.19 13.06
CA PRO A 119 5.49 -15.13 13.93
C PRO A 119 5.63 -16.12 15.09
N GLU A 120 5.44 -15.65 16.33
CA GLU A 120 5.55 -16.48 17.53
C GLU A 120 4.22 -17.13 17.95
N ILE A 121 3.09 -16.65 17.44
CA ILE A 121 1.75 -17.07 17.83
C ILE A 121 1.05 -17.67 16.62
N GLU A 122 0.50 -18.86 16.77
CA GLU A 122 -0.30 -19.54 15.76
C GLU A 122 -1.66 -18.85 15.54
N GLY A 123 -2.32 -19.19 14.43
CA GLY A 123 -3.65 -18.68 14.11
C GLY A 123 -3.65 -17.68 12.94
N LEU A 124 -4.74 -16.96 12.79
CA LEU A 124 -4.88 -15.96 11.76
C LEU A 124 -4.31 -14.62 12.26
N ARG A 125 -3.24 -14.16 11.59
CA ARG A 125 -2.58 -12.89 11.90
C ARG A 125 -2.85 -11.88 10.80
N SER A 126 -2.85 -10.61 11.17
CA SER A 126 -3.09 -9.49 10.25
C SER A 126 -1.95 -8.50 10.34
N TYR A 127 -1.34 -8.20 9.21
CA TYR A 127 -0.20 -7.27 9.13
C TYR A 127 -0.53 -6.11 8.21
N THR A 128 -0.06 -4.92 8.56
CA THR A 128 -0.15 -3.74 7.71
C THR A 128 1.18 -3.00 7.69
N VAL A 129 1.33 -2.13 6.70
CA VAL A 129 2.50 -1.25 6.58
C VAL A 129 2.02 0.18 6.62
N ARG A 130 2.70 1.03 7.37
CA ARG A 130 2.39 2.45 7.47
C ARG A 130 3.63 3.28 7.18
N ALA A 131 3.51 4.23 6.27
CA ALA A 131 4.53 5.25 6.01
C ALA A 131 4.26 6.49 6.89
N THR A 132 5.33 7.11 7.36
CA THR A 132 5.21 8.39 8.07
C THR A 132 4.77 9.48 7.09
N PRO A 133 3.76 10.30 7.44
CA PRO A 133 3.31 11.39 6.61
C PRO A 133 4.44 12.37 6.26
N VAL A 134 4.42 12.88 5.03
CA VAL A 134 5.36 13.91 4.56
C VAL A 134 4.72 15.30 4.61
N GLU A 135 5.55 16.35 4.61
CA GLU A 135 5.06 17.73 4.64
C GLU A 135 4.26 18.05 3.36
N ASN A 136 3.18 18.79 3.51
CA ASN A 136 2.28 19.24 2.43
C ASN A 136 1.63 18.09 1.64
N GLU A 137 1.43 16.95 2.25
CA GLU A 137 0.76 15.82 1.64
C GLU A 137 -0.73 16.08 1.46
N SER A 138 -1.26 15.71 0.29
CA SER A 138 -2.67 15.97 -0.07
C SER A 138 -3.64 15.12 0.76
N THR A 139 -3.24 13.92 1.12
CA THR A 139 -3.96 13.00 2.01
C THR A 139 -2.98 12.11 2.74
N THR A 140 -3.31 11.73 3.97
CA THR A 140 -2.51 10.81 4.78
C THR A 140 -3.23 9.48 5.00
N GLU A 141 -4.44 9.33 4.45
CA GLU A 141 -5.26 8.12 4.60
C GLU A 141 -4.67 6.94 3.83
N ASP A 142 -3.98 7.22 2.72
CA ASP A 142 -3.35 6.22 1.86
C ASP A 142 -1.87 5.93 2.18
N ASN A 143 -1.36 6.52 3.28
CA ASN A 143 -0.07 6.16 3.86
C ASN A 143 -0.06 4.76 4.49
N GLN A 144 -1.18 4.08 4.43
CA GLN A 144 -1.36 2.67 4.75
C GLN A 144 -2.26 2.01 3.69
N PRO A 145 -2.11 0.69 3.44
CA PRO A 145 -2.95 0.01 2.47
C PRO A 145 -4.42 -0.02 2.96
N PRO A 146 -5.40 -0.09 2.04
CA PRO A 146 -6.82 -0.06 2.38
C PRO A 146 -7.27 -1.26 3.23
N ALA A 147 -6.49 -2.34 3.25
CA ALA A 147 -6.74 -3.51 4.10
C ALA A 147 -5.42 -4.18 4.50
N PRO A 148 -5.35 -4.74 5.71
CA PRO A 148 -4.21 -5.54 6.14
C PRO A 148 -4.11 -6.86 5.36
N VAL A 149 -2.89 -7.38 5.19
CA VAL A 149 -2.68 -8.73 4.68
C VAL A 149 -2.91 -9.74 5.80
N ARG A 150 -3.64 -10.82 5.48
CA ARG A 150 -3.94 -11.89 6.43
C ARG A 150 -3.08 -13.10 6.15
N VAL A 151 -2.43 -13.61 7.19
CA VAL A 151 -1.50 -14.74 7.13
C VAL A 151 -1.94 -15.78 8.16
N LYS A 152 -2.09 -17.02 7.71
CA LYS A 152 -2.35 -18.16 8.61
C LYS A 152 -1.03 -18.74 9.10
N VAL A 153 -0.77 -18.60 10.39
CA VAL A 153 0.40 -19.17 11.06
C VAL A 153 0.06 -20.59 11.55
N LEU A 154 0.82 -21.56 11.08
CA LEU A 154 0.66 -22.98 11.39
C LEU A 154 1.71 -23.40 12.43
N ASP A 155 1.32 -24.20 13.42
CA ASP A 155 2.20 -24.81 14.43
C ASP A 155 2.41 -26.33 14.18
N ASP A 156 2.13 -26.79 12.95
CA ASP A 156 2.34 -28.17 12.57
C ASP A 156 3.81 -28.42 12.22
N HIS A 157 4.46 -29.25 13.00
CA HIS A 157 5.81 -29.72 12.66
C HIS A 157 5.75 -30.87 11.66
N ALA A 158 6.55 -30.79 10.60
CA ALA A 158 6.73 -31.91 9.69
C ALA A 158 7.29 -33.11 10.45
N ARG A 159 6.53 -34.21 10.52
CA ARG A 159 7.03 -35.50 11.07
C ARG A 159 7.72 -36.28 9.97
N VAL A 160 9.02 -36.38 10.05
CA VAL A 160 9.81 -37.21 9.11
C VAL A 160 10.03 -38.59 9.73
N LEU A 161 9.49 -39.61 9.10
CA LEU A 161 9.79 -40.99 9.44
C LEU A 161 10.95 -41.46 8.54
N LEU A 162 12.13 -41.64 9.12
CA LEU A 162 13.28 -42.20 8.42
C LEU A 162 13.27 -43.72 8.62
N ILE A 163 13.03 -44.50 7.56
CA ILE A 163 13.11 -45.94 7.58
C ILE A 163 14.45 -46.34 6.90
N SER A 164 15.39 -46.88 7.67
CA SER A 164 16.63 -47.41 7.17
C SER A 164 16.53 -48.93 7.17
N GLY A 165 16.58 -49.55 5.97
CA GLY A 165 16.76 -50.99 5.83
C GLY A 165 18.22 -51.34 6.03
N GLY A 166 18.56 -52.13 7.05
CA GLY A 166 19.90 -52.66 7.21
C GLY A 166 20.25 -53.67 6.10
N PRO A 167 21.51 -53.77 5.70
CA PRO A 167 21.93 -54.84 4.77
C PRO A 167 21.78 -56.20 5.48
N ASN A 168 21.24 -57.18 4.74
CA ASN A 168 21.27 -58.59 5.12
C ASN A 168 22.70 -59.11 5.06
#